data_dfdf14c688304679f485201398e04a14
#
_entry.id   dfdf14c688304679f485201398e04a14
#
_cell.length_a   1.000
_cell.length_b   1.000
_cell.length_c   1.000
_cell.angle_alpha   90.00
_cell.angle_beta   90.00
_cell.angle_gamma   90.00
#
_symmetry.space_group_name_H-M   'P 1'
#
loop_
_entity.id
_entity.type
_entity.pdbx_description
1 polymer ?
#
loop_
_entity_poly.entity_id
_entity_poly.type
_entity_poly.pdbx_seq_one_letter_code
_entity_poly.pdbx_strand_id
1 'polypeptide(L)'
;SIPFRIRATDEDMENLRISLLETNEFQQIEERGNVDYSVDYYPFEIMETTFVAKNVGTIKKGNVKSVSLSARVRRDALQGYYSIPVLLEWDGGSDTDYINVWISTSSTSGADEEEDKKEGNYFVVGENQPTPRGVYPNVMDYTVNFRNKRETTAQDVTVSMQLSEDDAKFPFEINDGNYDRTFERVQPGETVSAPYSMAIRKDSYTGYYPIKYTITFRLSSEGDLHTEEGLSLIHIS
;
A
#
# COMPACT_ATOMS: atom_id res chain seq x y z
N SER A 1 -11.17 1.23 -11.67
CA SER A 1 -10.32 1.96 -12.62
C SER A 1 -9.22 2.70 -11.85
N ILE A 2 -8.01 2.63 -12.33
CA ILE A 2 -6.81 3.19 -11.70
C ILE A 2 -6.32 4.33 -12.61
N PRO A 3 -6.65 5.61 -12.31
CA PRO A 3 -6.22 6.74 -13.13
C PRO A 3 -4.80 7.18 -12.74
N PHE A 4 -3.97 7.52 -13.73
CA PHE A 4 -2.65 8.10 -13.53
C PHE A 4 -2.21 8.92 -14.73
N ARG A 5 -1.03 9.55 -14.67
CA ARG A 5 -0.49 10.39 -15.73
C ARG A 5 0.88 9.88 -16.15
N ILE A 6 1.10 9.83 -17.45
CA ILE A 6 2.39 9.51 -18.05
C ILE A 6 2.97 10.77 -18.65
N ARG A 7 4.25 11.02 -18.40
CA ARG A 7 5.03 12.11 -18.98
C ARG A 7 6.19 11.54 -19.78
N ALA A 8 6.31 11.90 -21.03
CA ALA A 8 7.48 11.62 -21.85
C ALA A 8 8.59 12.64 -21.51
N THR A 9 9.64 12.21 -20.81
CA THR A 9 10.72 13.09 -20.32
C THR A 9 11.86 13.23 -21.31
N ASP A 10 12.32 12.15 -21.90
CA ASP A 10 13.60 12.07 -22.61
C ASP A 10 13.42 12.04 -24.13
N GLU A 11 12.38 11.38 -24.61
CA GLU A 11 12.09 11.18 -26.03
C GLU A 11 10.58 11.14 -26.30
N ASP A 12 10.19 11.07 -27.57
CA ASP A 12 8.82 10.75 -27.96
C ASP A 12 8.51 9.28 -27.68
N MET A 13 7.42 9.00 -27.01
CA MET A 13 6.93 7.63 -26.83
C MET A 13 5.91 7.32 -27.94
N GLU A 14 6.36 6.69 -29.02
CA GLU A 14 5.49 6.32 -30.14
C GLU A 14 4.87 4.93 -29.92
N ASN A 15 3.60 4.77 -30.28
CA ASN A 15 2.82 3.53 -30.11
C ASN A 15 2.86 2.99 -28.66
N LEU A 16 2.86 3.91 -27.69
CA LEU A 16 2.92 3.55 -26.27
C LEU A 16 1.77 2.62 -25.89
N ARG A 17 2.10 1.50 -25.28
CA ARG A 17 1.21 0.57 -24.61
C ARG A 17 1.55 0.51 -23.14
N ILE A 18 0.54 0.31 -22.31
CA ILE A 18 0.70 0.18 -20.86
C ILE A 18 -0.04 -1.04 -20.35
N SER A 19 0.54 -1.75 -19.42
CA SER A 19 -0.10 -2.87 -18.72
C SER A 19 0.30 -2.89 -17.26
N LEU A 20 -0.55 -3.50 -16.42
CA LEU A 20 -0.08 -3.94 -15.11
C LEU A 20 0.93 -5.08 -15.31
N LEU A 21 1.93 -5.17 -14.44
CA LEU A 21 2.82 -6.33 -14.43
C LEU A 21 2.20 -7.48 -13.65
N GLU A 22 2.40 -8.70 -14.16
CA GLU A 22 2.07 -9.92 -13.43
C GLU A 22 2.97 -10.07 -12.20
N THR A 23 2.44 -10.73 -11.17
CA THR A 23 3.22 -11.04 -9.97
C THR A 23 4.48 -11.85 -10.27
N ASN A 24 4.48 -12.64 -11.33
CA ASN A 24 5.63 -13.45 -11.75
C ASN A 24 6.82 -12.62 -12.27
N GLU A 25 6.58 -11.41 -12.77
CA GLU A 25 7.66 -10.52 -13.22
C GLU A 25 8.35 -9.79 -12.06
N PHE A 26 7.78 -9.83 -10.86
CA PHE A 26 8.46 -9.49 -9.63
C PHE A 26 9.56 -10.49 -9.24
N GLN A 27 9.76 -11.59 -9.97
CA GLN A 27 10.84 -12.55 -9.73
C GLN A 27 12.22 -11.90 -9.69
N GLN A 28 12.43 -10.78 -10.37
CA GLN A 28 13.67 -10.01 -10.23
C GLN A 28 13.84 -9.37 -8.85
N ILE A 29 12.76 -9.22 -8.10
CA ILE A 29 12.78 -8.81 -6.71
C ILE A 29 12.93 -10.05 -5.81
N GLU A 30 12.40 -11.21 -6.19
CA GLU A 30 12.64 -12.49 -5.51
C GLU A 30 14.12 -12.88 -5.48
N GLU A 31 14.86 -12.64 -6.55
CA GLU A 31 16.31 -12.83 -6.58
C GLU A 31 17.05 -11.92 -5.58
N ARG A 32 16.40 -10.87 -5.09
CA ARG A 32 16.95 -9.93 -4.10
C ARG A 32 16.49 -10.19 -2.66
N GLY A 33 15.65 -11.19 -2.40
CA GLY A 33 15.26 -11.47 -1.03
C GLY A 33 13.94 -12.19 -0.79
N ASN A 34 13.59 -13.25 -1.50
CA ASN A 34 12.43 -14.10 -1.15
C ASN A 34 11.16 -13.32 -0.78
N VAL A 35 10.75 -12.37 -1.60
CA VAL A 35 9.50 -11.64 -1.38
C VAL A 35 8.34 -12.57 -1.67
N ASP A 36 7.62 -12.96 -0.65
CA ASP A 36 6.36 -13.67 -0.78
C ASP A 36 5.31 -12.70 -1.32
N TYR A 37 4.96 -12.83 -2.61
CA TYR A 37 3.87 -12.08 -3.24
C TYR A 37 2.52 -12.61 -2.79
N SER A 38 2.27 -12.51 -1.50
CA SER A 38 0.98 -12.76 -0.91
C SER A 38 -0.03 -11.68 -1.35
N VAL A 39 -1.29 -11.92 -1.09
CA VAL A 39 -2.37 -10.94 -1.25
C VAL A 39 -2.04 -9.56 -0.64
N ASP A 40 -1.16 -9.53 0.34
CA ASP A 40 -0.75 -8.32 1.05
C ASP A 40 0.03 -7.33 0.18
N TYR A 41 0.65 -7.82 -0.89
CA TYR A 41 1.48 -7.00 -1.78
C TYR A 41 0.85 -6.69 -3.13
N TYR A 42 -0.12 -7.50 -3.57
CA TYR A 42 -0.80 -7.32 -4.83
C TYR A 42 -2.33 -7.45 -4.68
N PRO A 43 -3.05 -6.33 -4.66
CA PRO A 43 -4.47 -6.31 -4.26
C PRO A 43 -5.44 -6.69 -5.38
N PHE A 44 -4.98 -7.02 -6.59
CA PHE A 44 -5.85 -7.30 -7.72
C PHE A 44 -5.96 -8.79 -8.02
N GLU A 45 -7.14 -9.20 -8.50
CA GLU A 45 -7.35 -10.55 -9.02
C GLU A 45 -6.49 -10.75 -10.27
N ILE A 46 -5.75 -11.88 -10.30
CA ILE A 46 -4.93 -12.29 -11.45
C ILE A 46 -5.83 -13.01 -12.44
N MET A 47 -6.21 -12.33 -13.50
CA MET A 47 -7.01 -12.85 -14.60
C MET A 47 -6.34 -12.48 -15.93
N GLU A 48 -6.59 -13.24 -16.98
CA GLU A 48 -6.05 -12.94 -18.33
C GLU A 48 -6.28 -11.49 -18.77
N THR A 49 -7.40 -10.88 -18.35
CA THR A 49 -7.76 -9.50 -18.72
C THR A 49 -7.06 -8.44 -17.86
N THR A 50 -6.51 -8.80 -16.70
CA THR A 50 -5.87 -7.86 -15.77
C THR A 50 -4.59 -7.26 -16.36
N PHE A 51 -3.87 -8.04 -17.14
CA PHE A 51 -2.54 -7.71 -17.69
C PHE A 51 -2.56 -7.35 -19.18
N VAL A 52 -3.74 -7.27 -19.78
CA VAL A 52 -3.84 -6.88 -21.19
C VAL A 52 -3.35 -5.44 -21.40
N ALA A 53 -2.36 -5.30 -22.27
CA ALA A 53 -1.79 -4.00 -22.59
C ALA A 53 -2.82 -3.08 -23.26
N LYS A 54 -2.95 -1.88 -22.73
CA LYS A 54 -3.80 -0.81 -23.25
C LYS A 54 -3.00 0.08 -24.18
N ASN A 55 -3.48 0.27 -25.40
CA ASN A 55 -2.89 1.23 -26.32
C ASN A 55 -3.19 2.67 -25.88
N VAL A 56 -2.14 3.44 -25.70
CA VAL A 56 -2.20 4.87 -25.33
C VAL A 56 -1.97 5.75 -26.55
N GLY A 57 -1.26 5.25 -27.57
CA GLY A 57 -0.79 6.00 -28.72
C GLY A 57 0.46 6.82 -28.42
N THR A 58 0.70 7.89 -29.14
CA THR A 58 1.94 8.68 -29.02
C THR A 58 1.83 9.76 -27.94
N ILE A 59 2.91 9.90 -27.16
CA ILE A 59 3.13 11.03 -26.25
C ILE A 59 4.43 11.71 -26.70
N LYS A 60 4.35 12.96 -27.12
CA LYS A 60 5.53 13.75 -27.51
C LYS A 60 6.35 14.15 -26.29
N LYS A 61 7.67 14.23 -26.44
CA LYS A 61 8.61 14.70 -25.41
C LYS A 61 8.10 15.96 -24.70
N GLY A 62 8.12 15.93 -23.39
CA GLY A 62 7.66 17.01 -22.50
C GLY A 62 6.15 17.02 -22.24
N ASN A 63 5.36 16.29 -23.02
CA ASN A 63 3.91 16.25 -22.87
C ASN A 63 3.47 15.23 -21.80
N VAL A 64 2.26 15.46 -21.29
CA VAL A 64 1.61 14.60 -20.28
C VAL A 64 0.30 14.09 -20.86
N LYS A 65 0.02 12.81 -20.65
CA LYS A 65 -1.25 12.20 -21.00
C LYS A 65 -1.87 11.49 -19.79
N SER A 66 -3.16 11.73 -19.55
CA SER A 66 -3.93 11.01 -18.54
C SER A 66 -4.40 9.69 -19.12
N VAL A 67 -4.19 8.62 -18.37
CA VAL A 67 -4.57 7.25 -18.74
C VAL A 67 -5.22 6.57 -17.55
N SER A 68 -5.85 5.43 -17.79
CA SER A 68 -6.37 4.58 -16.72
C SER A 68 -6.25 3.12 -17.09
N LEU A 69 -5.90 2.27 -16.13
CA LEU A 69 -6.01 0.83 -16.21
C LEU A 69 -7.22 0.35 -15.40
N SER A 70 -7.70 -0.85 -15.68
CA SER A 70 -8.80 -1.45 -14.95
C SER A 70 -8.36 -2.78 -14.38
N ALA A 71 -8.57 -2.97 -13.09
CA ALA A 71 -8.32 -4.23 -12.42
C ALA A 71 -9.44 -4.47 -11.39
N ARG A 72 -9.70 -5.73 -11.06
CA ARG A 72 -10.61 -6.11 -10.00
C ARG A 72 -9.82 -6.28 -8.71
N VAL A 73 -10.26 -5.64 -7.64
CA VAL A 73 -9.66 -5.80 -6.32
C VAL A 73 -10.04 -7.18 -5.77
N ARG A 74 -9.10 -7.87 -5.18
CA ARG A 74 -9.31 -9.14 -4.50
C ARG A 74 -10.20 -8.94 -3.29
N ARG A 75 -11.02 -9.93 -2.96
CA ARG A 75 -11.93 -9.86 -1.80
C ARG A 75 -11.20 -9.83 -0.46
N ASP A 76 -10.03 -10.43 -0.42
CA ASP A 76 -9.15 -10.57 0.74
C ASP A 76 -8.04 -9.49 0.78
N ALA A 77 -8.03 -8.54 -0.17
CA ALA A 77 -7.07 -7.45 -0.15
C ALA A 77 -7.24 -6.58 1.10
N LEU A 78 -6.15 -6.33 1.79
CA LEU A 78 -6.15 -5.44 2.95
C LEU A 78 -6.37 -4.00 2.51
N GLN A 79 -6.96 -3.21 3.39
CA GLN A 79 -7.10 -1.77 3.17
C GLN A 79 -5.74 -1.09 3.34
N GLY A 80 -5.36 -0.24 2.38
CA GLY A 80 -4.11 0.48 2.44
C GLY A 80 -3.60 0.96 1.08
N TYR A 81 -2.40 1.52 1.07
CA TYR A 81 -1.69 1.87 -0.15
C TYR A 81 -0.89 0.69 -0.68
N TYR A 82 -1.00 0.46 -1.97
CA TYR A 82 -0.22 -0.53 -2.71
C TYR A 82 0.59 0.15 -3.80
N SER A 83 1.85 -0.25 -3.94
CA SER A 83 2.69 0.14 -5.06
C SER A 83 2.53 -0.87 -6.18
N ILE A 84 1.90 -0.45 -7.26
CA ILE A 84 1.57 -1.33 -8.38
C ILE A 84 2.51 -1.01 -9.53
N PRO A 85 3.32 -1.97 -9.99
CA PRO A 85 4.18 -1.77 -11.15
C PRO A 85 3.35 -1.72 -12.44
N VAL A 86 3.74 -0.83 -13.31
CA VAL A 86 3.15 -0.64 -14.63
C VAL A 86 4.27 -0.72 -15.66
N LEU A 87 4.12 -1.61 -16.63
CA LEU A 87 4.99 -1.70 -17.78
C LEU A 87 4.55 -0.66 -18.82
N LEU A 88 5.51 0.11 -19.30
CA LEU A 88 5.38 1.03 -20.42
C LEU A 88 6.22 0.49 -21.57
N GLU A 89 5.61 0.28 -22.73
CA GLU A 89 6.30 -0.18 -23.95
C GLU A 89 6.02 0.77 -25.11
N TRP A 90 7.04 1.23 -25.81
CA TRP A 90 6.94 2.07 -27.00
C TRP A 90 7.94 1.63 -28.05
N ASP A 91 7.86 2.17 -29.26
CA ASP A 91 8.73 1.74 -30.37
C ASP A 91 10.24 1.94 -30.10
N GLY A 92 10.60 2.83 -29.19
CA GLY A 92 11.99 3.08 -28.79
C GLY A 92 12.49 2.28 -27.59
N GLY A 93 11.61 1.60 -26.84
CA GLY A 93 12.02 0.87 -25.65
C GLY A 93 10.87 0.47 -24.71
N SER A 94 11.25 0.14 -23.49
CA SER A 94 10.31 -0.15 -22.43
C SER A 94 10.84 0.35 -21.08
N ASP A 95 9.94 0.64 -20.16
CA ASP A 95 10.27 1.03 -18.80
C ASP A 95 9.20 0.49 -17.84
N THR A 96 9.59 0.34 -16.57
CA THR A 96 8.68 -0.05 -15.50
C THR A 96 8.64 1.05 -14.46
N ASP A 97 7.45 1.57 -14.21
CA ASP A 97 7.22 2.58 -13.18
C ASP A 97 6.16 2.08 -12.20
N TYR A 98 6.05 2.73 -11.06
CA TYR A 98 5.15 2.32 -9.98
C TYR A 98 4.08 3.37 -9.74
N ILE A 99 2.84 2.91 -9.63
CA ILE A 99 1.71 3.75 -9.27
C ILE A 99 1.21 3.39 -7.87
N ASN A 100 0.96 4.40 -7.04
CA ASN A 100 0.39 4.20 -5.71
C ASN A 100 -1.13 4.17 -5.80
N VAL A 101 -1.72 3.06 -5.38
CA VAL A 101 -3.17 2.83 -5.41
C VAL A 101 -3.67 2.65 -3.99
N TRP A 102 -4.67 3.44 -3.60
CA TRP A 102 -5.39 3.24 -2.36
C TRP A 102 -6.48 2.19 -2.56
N ILE A 103 -6.43 1.11 -1.77
CA ILE A 103 -7.49 0.11 -1.70
C ILE A 103 -8.34 0.41 -0.47
N SER A 104 -9.63 0.65 -0.70
CA SER A 104 -10.62 0.78 0.35
C SER A 104 -11.48 -0.47 0.38
N THR A 105 -11.48 -1.16 1.50
CA THR A 105 -12.42 -2.26 1.74
C THR A 105 -13.74 -1.70 2.21
N SER A 106 -14.53 -1.12 1.28
CA SER A 106 -15.93 -0.88 1.59
C SER A 106 -16.67 -2.21 1.47
N SER A 107 -17.33 -2.65 2.53
CA SER A 107 -18.28 -3.74 2.51
C SER A 107 -19.37 -3.46 1.48
N THR A 108 -19.23 -4.03 0.28
CA THR A 108 -20.33 -4.03 -0.69
C THR A 108 -21.35 -5.06 -0.19
N SER A 109 -22.43 -4.58 0.38
CA SER A 109 -23.63 -5.37 0.66
C SER A 109 -24.21 -5.86 -0.65
N GLY A 110 -24.00 -7.14 -0.95
CA GLY A 110 -24.61 -7.88 -2.05
C GLY A 110 -24.84 -9.31 -1.61
N ALA A 111 -26.05 -9.59 -1.25
CA ALA A 111 -26.76 -10.81 -0.91
C ALA A 111 -26.05 -12.17 -1.09
N ASP A 112 -26.25 -12.98 -0.05
CA ASP A 112 -26.25 -14.44 0.09
C ASP A 112 -24.93 -15.09 0.55
N GLU A 113 -24.87 -15.32 1.84
CA GLU A 113 -24.75 -16.55 2.61
C GLU A 113 -24.35 -16.23 4.04
N GLU A 114 -24.97 -16.88 5.01
CA GLU A 114 -24.69 -16.75 6.43
C GLU A 114 -23.28 -17.28 6.75
N GLU A 115 -22.28 -16.43 6.62
CA GLU A 115 -20.99 -16.57 7.30
C GLU A 115 -20.69 -15.24 8.00
N ASP A 116 -20.38 -15.32 9.28
CA ASP A 116 -20.01 -14.26 10.21
C ASP A 116 -19.81 -12.88 9.54
N LYS A 117 -20.70 -11.95 9.84
CA LYS A 117 -20.56 -10.53 9.51
C LYS A 117 -19.23 -10.04 10.12
N LYS A 118 -18.12 -10.18 9.38
CA LYS A 118 -16.93 -9.40 9.63
C LYS A 118 -17.32 -7.95 9.39
N GLU A 119 -17.64 -7.25 10.46
CA GLU A 119 -17.76 -5.81 10.41
C GLU A 119 -16.48 -5.28 9.76
N GLY A 120 -16.61 -4.56 8.64
CA GLY A 120 -15.43 -4.02 7.94
C GLY A 120 -14.61 -3.14 8.90
N ASN A 121 -13.33 -2.97 8.65
CA ASN A 121 -12.36 -2.30 9.51
C ASN A 121 -12.88 -0.98 10.09
N TYR A 122 -12.56 -0.72 11.35
CA TYR A 122 -12.84 0.52 12.06
C TYR A 122 -11.91 1.64 11.63
N PHE A 123 -10.66 1.30 11.32
CA PHE A 123 -9.64 2.28 11.00
C PHE A 123 -9.24 2.26 9.52
N VAL A 124 -8.96 3.45 9.00
CA VAL A 124 -8.29 3.67 7.71
C VAL A 124 -6.89 4.15 7.99
N VAL A 125 -5.89 3.46 7.41
CA VAL A 125 -4.46 3.74 7.61
C VAL A 125 -3.91 4.52 6.43
N GLY A 126 -3.21 5.64 6.71
CA GLY A 126 -2.49 6.44 5.71
C GLY A 126 -3.37 7.16 4.68
N GLU A 127 -4.69 7.27 4.91
CA GLU A 127 -5.60 7.94 3.98
C GLU A 127 -5.20 9.40 3.76
N ASN A 128 -5.13 9.83 2.50
CA ASN A 128 -4.74 11.18 2.08
C ASN A 128 -3.34 11.63 2.58
N GLN A 129 -2.49 10.68 2.96
CA GLN A 129 -1.14 10.93 3.40
C GLN A 129 -0.15 10.69 2.25
N PRO A 130 0.80 11.60 1.98
CA PRO A 130 1.86 11.34 1.01
C PRO A 130 2.73 10.18 1.51
N THR A 131 3.20 9.34 0.59
CA THR A 131 4.10 8.23 0.93
C THR A 131 5.38 8.77 1.58
N PRO A 132 5.67 8.42 2.83
CA PRO A 132 6.91 8.82 3.49
C PRO A 132 8.12 8.29 2.74
N ARG A 133 9.22 9.07 2.71
CA ARG A 133 10.44 8.73 1.99
C ARG A 133 11.66 8.77 2.90
N GLY A 134 12.49 7.74 2.79
CA GLY A 134 13.76 7.63 3.50
C GLY A 134 14.93 7.38 2.56
N VAL A 135 16.12 7.76 3.00
CA VAL A 135 17.39 7.58 2.27
C VAL A 135 18.43 6.99 3.20
N TYR A 136 18.97 5.81 2.86
CA TYR A 136 20.08 5.24 3.60
C TYR A 136 21.33 6.17 3.50
N PRO A 137 22.14 6.37 4.56
CA PRO A 137 22.10 5.73 5.89
C PRO A 137 21.33 6.54 6.96
N ASN A 138 20.43 7.42 6.56
CA ASN A 138 19.76 8.31 7.50
C ASN A 138 18.70 7.57 8.33
N VAL A 139 18.39 8.14 9.49
CA VAL A 139 17.17 7.80 10.23
C VAL A 139 15.98 8.41 9.50
N MET A 140 14.95 7.64 9.32
CA MET A 140 13.69 8.08 8.73
C MET A 140 12.68 8.42 9.82
N ASP A 141 12.39 9.71 9.98
CA ASP A 141 11.29 10.18 10.81
C ASP A 141 10.03 10.29 9.97
N TYR A 142 8.99 9.59 10.36
CA TYR A 142 7.72 9.62 9.65
C TYR A 142 6.54 9.40 10.58
N THR A 143 5.37 9.76 10.11
CA THR A 143 4.12 9.63 10.84
C THR A 143 3.14 8.84 10.00
N VAL A 144 2.36 7.97 10.62
CA VAL A 144 1.26 7.26 9.98
C VAL A 144 -0.05 7.70 10.61
N ASN A 145 -1.01 8.06 9.78
CA ASN A 145 -2.33 8.49 10.21
C ASN A 145 -3.31 7.31 10.26
N PHE A 146 -4.08 7.23 11.32
CA PHE A 146 -5.14 6.24 11.54
C PHE A 146 -6.44 6.98 11.80
N ARG A 147 -7.41 6.86 10.89
CA ARG A 147 -8.72 7.52 11.03
C ARG A 147 -9.80 6.51 11.40
N ASN A 148 -10.51 6.78 12.49
CA ASN A 148 -11.73 6.03 12.82
C ASN A 148 -12.83 6.40 11.81
N LYS A 149 -13.21 5.45 10.95
CA LYS A 149 -14.26 5.65 9.94
C LYS A 149 -15.65 5.23 10.39
N ARG A 150 -15.78 4.75 11.63
CA ARG A 150 -17.04 4.30 12.20
C ARG A 150 -17.72 5.43 12.98
N GLU A 151 -18.99 5.21 13.30
CA GLU A 151 -19.80 6.13 14.11
C GLU A 151 -19.62 5.88 15.61
N THR A 152 -18.81 4.89 15.99
CA THR A 152 -18.54 4.52 17.38
C THR A 152 -17.13 4.94 17.78
N THR A 153 -16.99 5.49 18.98
CA THR A 153 -15.68 5.82 19.58
C THR A 153 -14.90 4.54 19.85
N ALA A 154 -13.65 4.46 19.39
CA ALA A 154 -12.71 3.43 19.79
C ALA A 154 -11.97 3.88 21.06
N GLN A 155 -11.82 2.98 22.03
CA GLN A 155 -11.14 3.22 23.31
C GLN A 155 -9.94 2.29 23.45
N ASP A 156 -8.95 2.68 24.25
CA ASP A 156 -7.74 1.91 24.52
C ASP A 156 -7.06 1.44 23.22
N VAL A 157 -6.98 2.36 22.25
CA VAL A 157 -6.43 2.03 20.93
C VAL A 157 -4.92 1.87 21.01
N THR A 158 -4.43 0.72 20.61
CA THR A 158 -2.98 0.45 20.45
C THR A 158 -2.70 0.11 19.00
N VAL A 159 -1.75 0.84 18.42
CA VAL A 159 -1.22 0.61 17.08
C VAL A 159 0.17 0.03 17.22
N SER A 160 0.34 -1.21 16.82
CA SER A 160 1.62 -1.95 16.88
C SER A 160 2.17 -2.15 15.48
N MET A 161 3.37 -1.66 15.20
CA MET A 161 4.07 -1.94 13.95
C MET A 161 4.48 -3.42 13.91
N GLN A 162 4.14 -4.11 12.84
CA GLN A 162 4.59 -5.48 12.63
C GLN A 162 6.03 -5.49 12.12
N LEU A 163 6.93 -6.04 12.91
CA LEU A 163 8.35 -6.13 12.60
C LEU A 163 8.64 -7.41 11.79
N SER A 164 9.65 -7.34 10.94
CA SER A 164 10.15 -8.51 10.22
C SER A 164 11.67 -8.45 10.10
N GLU A 165 12.34 -9.59 10.29
CA GLU A 165 13.76 -9.71 10.04
C GLU A 165 14.08 -9.84 8.55
N ASP A 166 13.07 -10.10 7.73
CA ASP A 166 13.17 -10.16 6.27
C ASP A 166 13.38 -8.74 5.71
N ASP A 167 14.57 -8.47 5.16
CA ASP A 167 14.95 -7.18 4.61
C ASP A 167 14.16 -6.80 3.37
N ALA A 168 13.62 -7.77 2.66
CA ALA A 168 12.74 -7.54 1.53
C ALA A 168 11.35 -7.03 1.94
N LYS A 169 10.94 -7.30 3.18
CA LYS A 169 9.62 -6.91 3.72
C LYS A 169 9.68 -5.72 4.66
N PHE A 170 10.81 -5.52 5.32
CA PHE A 170 10.96 -4.53 6.37
C PHE A 170 12.32 -3.84 6.30
N PRO A 171 12.38 -2.56 5.87
CA PRO A 171 13.64 -1.89 5.54
C PRO A 171 14.32 -1.25 6.74
N PHE A 172 13.85 -1.46 7.95
CA PHE A 172 14.35 -0.82 9.15
C PHE A 172 15.10 -1.77 10.06
N GLU A 173 16.12 -1.25 10.75
CA GLU A 173 16.77 -1.97 11.82
C GLU A 173 15.82 -2.14 13.00
N ILE A 174 15.76 -3.38 13.51
CA ILE A 174 14.96 -3.73 14.69
C ILE A 174 15.87 -3.57 15.91
N ASN A 175 15.43 -2.78 16.87
CA ASN A 175 16.12 -2.56 18.14
C ASN A 175 15.14 -2.75 19.31
N ASP A 176 15.59 -2.54 20.54
CA ASP A 176 14.76 -2.67 21.74
C ASP A 176 13.77 -1.50 21.93
N GLY A 177 13.49 -0.73 20.90
CA GLY A 177 12.57 0.40 20.93
C GLY A 177 11.11 -0.01 21.09
N ASN A 178 10.29 0.92 21.57
CA ASN A 178 8.85 0.72 21.61
C ASN A 178 8.23 1.09 20.26
N TYR A 179 7.65 0.10 19.58
CA TYR A 179 6.96 0.23 18.30
C TYR A 179 5.45 0.40 18.43
N ASP A 180 4.92 0.37 19.66
CA ASP A 180 3.51 0.61 19.94
C ASP A 180 3.23 2.10 20.11
N ARG A 181 2.07 2.52 19.64
CA ARG A 181 1.51 3.85 19.88
C ARG A 181 0.11 3.70 20.43
N THR A 182 -0.14 4.33 21.59
CA THR A 182 -1.39 4.19 22.32
C THR A 182 -2.17 5.50 22.33
N PHE A 183 -3.48 5.38 22.18
CA PHE A 183 -4.42 6.49 22.22
C PHE A 183 -5.58 6.10 23.13
N GLU A 184 -5.89 6.94 24.11
CA GLU A 184 -6.97 6.65 25.07
C GLU A 184 -8.33 6.52 24.37
N ARG A 185 -8.57 7.40 23.39
CA ARG A 185 -9.81 7.42 22.59
C ARG A 185 -9.54 7.93 21.19
N VAL A 186 -10.30 7.42 20.23
CA VAL A 186 -10.37 7.95 18.87
C VAL A 186 -11.84 8.09 18.50
N GLN A 187 -12.31 9.34 18.38
CA GLN A 187 -13.70 9.66 18.09
C GLN A 187 -14.10 9.26 16.67
N PRO A 188 -15.40 9.14 16.37
CA PRO A 188 -15.89 9.00 15.00
C PRO A 188 -15.32 10.06 14.06
N GLY A 189 -14.71 9.64 12.95
CA GLY A 189 -14.10 10.51 11.96
C GLY A 189 -12.77 11.15 12.38
N GLU A 190 -12.33 10.96 13.61
CA GLU A 190 -11.06 11.49 14.11
C GLU A 190 -9.87 10.75 13.49
N THR A 191 -8.81 11.51 13.22
CA THR A 191 -7.51 10.99 12.76
C THR A 191 -6.48 11.18 13.86
N VAL A 192 -5.85 10.11 14.29
CA VAL A 192 -4.69 10.12 15.18
C VAL A 192 -3.44 9.84 14.40
N SER A 193 -2.31 10.37 14.86
CA SER A 193 -1.03 10.29 14.18
C SER A 193 -0.03 9.52 15.02
N ALA A 194 0.53 8.44 14.47
CA ALA A 194 1.54 7.60 15.09
C ALA A 194 2.92 7.94 14.53
N PRO A 195 3.79 8.63 15.30
CA PRO A 195 5.14 8.97 14.85
C PRO A 195 6.11 7.81 15.06
N TYR A 196 7.01 7.60 14.10
CA TYR A 196 8.09 6.63 14.14
C TYR A 196 9.40 7.29 13.71
N SER A 197 10.51 6.84 14.33
CA SER A 197 11.88 7.23 13.98
C SER A 197 12.69 5.95 13.82
N MET A 198 13.02 5.60 12.57
CA MET A 198 13.55 4.29 12.22
C MET A 198 14.86 4.40 11.47
N ALA A 199 15.88 3.67 11.89
CA ALA A 199 17.13 3.54 11.14
C ALA A 199 16.88 2.62 9.93
N ILE A 200 17.30 3.07 8.75
CA ILE A 200 17.18 2.30 7.52
C ILE A 200 18.30 1.25 7.48
N ARG A 201 17.97 0.00 7.16
CA ARG A 201 18.94 -1.09 7.04
C ARG A 201 19.88 -0.88 5.86
N LYS A 202 21.14 -1.28 6.04
CA LYS A 202 22.15 -1.21 4.97
C LYS A 202 21.83 -2.08 3.76
N ASP A 203 21.17 -3.19 3.98
CA ASP A 203 20.81 -4.20 3.00
C ASP A 203 19.41 -3.98 2.39
N SER A 204 18.69 -2.92 2.81
CA SER A 204 17.45 -2.54 2.16
C SER A 204 17.69 -2.10 0.72
N TYR A 205 16.83 -2.52 -0.19
CA TYR A 205 16.86 -2.10 -1.58
C TYR A 205 16.05 -0.81 -1.80
N THR A 206 16.33 -0.10 -2.88
CA THR A 206 15.52 1.04 -3.30
C THR A 206 14.15 0.56 -3.77
N GLY A 207 13.09 1.13 -3.21
CA GLY A 207 11.74 0.76 -3.59
C GLY A 207 10.69 1.05 -2.50
N TYR A 208 9.51 0.50 -2.73
CA TYR A 208 8.38 0.67 -1.83
C TYR A 208 8.25 -0.53 -0.90
N TYR A 209 7.99 -0.24 0.36
CA TYR A 209 7.77 -1.24 1.40
C TYR A 209 6.40 -1.06 2.04
N PRO A 210 5.54 -2.10 2.01
CA PRO A 210 4.30 -2.12 2.76
C PRO A 210 4.57 -2.44 4.23
N ILE A 211 4.38 -1.47 5.10
CA ILE A 211 4.52 -1.64 6.54
C ILE A 211 3.17 -1.98 7.13
N LYS A 212 3.08 -3.11 7.80
CA LYS A 212 1.87 -3.60 8.44
C LYS A 212 1.77 -3.13 9.88
N TYR A 213 0.54 -2.90 10.32
CA TYR A 213 0.20 -2.51 11.68
C TYR A 213 -0.93 -3.38 12.20
N THR A 214 -0.81 -3.83 13.43
CA THR A 214 -1.93 -4.40 14.18
C THR A 214 -2.56 -3.29 15.01
N ILE A 215 -3.87 -3.13 14.92
CA ILE A 215 -4.64 -2.13 15.66
C ILE A 215 -5.57 -2.87 16.61
N THR A 216 -5.37 -2.69 17.91
CA THR A 216 -6.26 -3.25 18.94
C THR A 216 -7.02 -2.14 19.63
N PHE A 217 -8.28 -2.34 19.94
CA PHE A 217 -9.15 -1.35 20.56
C PHE A 217 -10.38 -1.97 21.21
N ARG A 218 -11.09 -1.20 22.01
CA ARG A 218 -12.39 -1.54 22.60
C ARG A 218 -13.46 -0.57 22.15
N LEU A 219 -14.71 -1.02 22.13
CA LEU A 219 -15.86 -0.16 21.82
C LEU A 219 -16.53 0.40 23.10
N SER A 220 -16.18 -0.15 24.24
CA SER A 220 -16.56 0.33 25.56
C SER A 220 -15.48 -0.05 26.58
N SER A 221 -15.42 0.60 27.73
CA SER A 221 -14.39 0.38 28.75
C SER A 221 -14.33 -1.07 29.26
N GLU A 222 -15.44 -1.80 29.22
CA GLU A 222 -15.55 -3.20 29.66
C GLU A 222 -15.82 -4.17 28.48
N GLY A 223 -15.75 -3.65 27.23
CA GLY A 223 -16.03 -4.42 26.03
C GLY A 223 -14.88 -5.34 25.63
N ASP A 224 -15.16 -6.26 24.73
CA ASP A 224 -14.17 -7.16 24.15
C ASP A 224 -13.09 -6.38 23.39
N LEU A 225 -11.89 -6.96 23.34
CA LEU A 225 -10.79 -6.44 22.56
C LEU A 225 -10.99 -6.80 21.08
N HIS A 226 -11.11 -5.78 20.26
CA HIS A 226 -11.12 -5.93 18.80
C HIS A 226 -9.69 -5.83 18.28
N THR A 227 -9.42 -6.57 17.20
CA THR A 227 -8.12 -6.53 16.50
C THR A 227 -8.37 -6.44 15.01
N GLU A 228 -7.68 -5.54 14.37
CA GLU A 228 -7.67 -5.42 12.91
C GLU A 228 -6.26 -5.11 12.40
N GLU A 229 -6.03 -5.33 11.11
CA GLU A 229 -4.76 -5.03 10.46
C GLU A 229 -4.92 -3.85 9.50
N GLY A 230 -3.86 -3.06 9.41
CA GLY A 230 -3.73 -1.97 8.48
C GLY A 230 -2.37 -1.95 7.81
N LEU A 231 -2.28 -1.29 6.67
CA LEU A 231 -1.07 -1.20 5.88
C LEU A 231 -0.81 0.24 5.47
N SER A 232 0.44 0.68 5.60
CA SER A 232 0.93 1.95 5.07
C SER A 232 2.16 1.70 4.20
N LEU A 233 2.30 2.49 3.14
CA LEU A 233 3.41 2.39 2.21
C LEU A 233 4.48 3.42 2.56
N ILE A 234 5.75 3.01 2.51
CA ILE A 234 6.92 3.89 2.58
C ILE A 234 7.82 3.66 1.37
N HIS A 235 8.67 4.62 1.05
CA HIS A 235 9.65 4.51 -0.03
C HIS A 235 11.07 4.73 0.50
N ILE A 236 11.98 3.81 0.17
CA ILE A 236 13.41 3.91 0.45
C ILE A 236 14.16 4.17 -0.86
N SER A 237 15.11 5.08 -0.85
CA SER A 237 15.93 5.46 -2.00
C SER A 237 17.39 5.62 -1.64
#